data_85c93e5b076c2ec6722cd5501ece23bd
#
_entry.id   85c93e5b076c2ec6722cd5501ece23bd
#
_cell.length_a   1.000
_cell.length_b   1.000
_cell.length_c   1.000
_cell.angle_alpha   90.00
_cell.angle_beta   90.00
_cell.angle_gamma   90.00
#
_symmetry.space_group_name_H-M   'P 1'
#
loop_
_entity.id
_entity.type
_entity.pdbx_description
1 polymer ?
#
loop_
_entity_poly.entity_id
_entity_poly.type
_entity_poly.pdbx_seq_one_letter_code
_entity_poly.pdbx_strand_id
1 'polypeptide(L)'
;MIAMPVLGSSAAEIDKILGQSTPPFGVVFEIVENDRAFLNRAVLEVTKYIQQLRQKFPQLHIALVSHGKEQFALMTKQQQKQSTLHKKVRSLIQDEHVTLHVCGTHASWYGIAPEEFPDFVDVAAAGPAQINDYVKLGYTLIRIRK
;
A
#
# COMPACT_ATOMS: atom_id res chain seq x y z
N MET A 1 17.85 12.48 -29.46
CA MET A 1 17.33 11.21 -28.94
C MET A 1 16.35 11.50 -27.81
N ILE A 2 15.14 11.12 -27.97
CA ILE A 2 14.13 11.30 -26.92
C ILE A 2 14.28 10.13 -25.97
N ALA A 3 14.66 10.43 -24.72
CA ALA A 3 14.64 9.42 -23.68
C ALA A 3 13.21 8.97 -23.46
N MET A 4 12.92 7.70 -23.67
CA MET A 4 11.61 7.16 -23.33
C MET A 4 11.41 7.23 -21.82
N PRO A 5 10.30 7.79 -21.33
CA PRO A 5 10.04 7.77 -19.91
C PRO A 5 9.99 6.32 -19.44
N VAL A 6 10.61 6.04 -18.30
CA VAL A 6 10.47 4.73 -17.65
C VAL A 6 9.04 4.65 -17.14
N LEU A 7 8.16 4.03 -17.94
CA LEU A 7 6.78 3.84 -17.55
C LEU A 7 6.70 2.94 -16.31
N GLY A 8 5.99 3.39 -15.30
CA GLY A 8 5.69 2.59 -14.13
C GLY A 8 6.75 2.56 -13.04
N SER A 9 7.77 3.42 -13.09
CA SER A 9 8.67 3.60 -11.96
C SER A 9 7.94 4.33 -10.83
N SER A 10 7.77 3.67 -9.68
CA SER A 10 7.16 4.31 -8.52
C SER A 10 7.96 5.52 -8.05
N ALA A 11 9.29 5.43 -8.06
CA ALA A 11 10.17 6.53 -7.69
C ALA A 11 9.94 7.77 -8.59
N ALA A 12 9.78 7.56 -9.90
CA ALA A 12 9.52 8.66 -10.85
C ALA A 12 8.16 9.31 -10.58
N GLU A 13 7.15 8.51 -10.25
CA GLU A 13 5.82 9.02 -9.91
C GLU A 13 5.85 9.84 -8.60
N ILE A 14 6.59 9.40 -7.61
CA ILE A 14 6.80 10.16 -6.36
C ILE A 14 7.51 11.48 -6.66
N ASP A 15 8.57 11.45 -7.46
CA ASP A 15 9.29 12.67 -7.82
C ASP A 15 8.40 13.67 -8.54
N LYS A 16 7.49 13.18 -9.39
CA LYS A 16 6.51 14.04 -10.08
C LYS A 16 5.59 14.73 -9.08
N ILE A 17 5.09 14.01 -8.09
CA ILE A 17 4.24 14.59 -7.04
C ILE A 17 5.01 15.62 -6.23
N LEU A 18 6.25 15.29 -5.85
CA LEU A 18 7.11 16.20 -5.08
C LEU A 18 7.47 17.46 -5.85
N GLY A 19 7.45 17.42 -7.18
CA GLY A 19 7.68 18.57 -8.03
C GLY A 19 6.48 19.49 -8.17
N GLN A 20 5.29 19.08 -7.71
CA GLN A 20 4.07 19.90 -7.80
C GLN A 20 4.01 20.91 -6.66
N SER A 21 3.39 22.07 -6.93
CA SER A 21 3.19 23.11 -5.91
C SER A 21 2.03 22.77 -4.97
N THR A 22 1.05 21.99 -5.45
CA THR A 22 -0.11 21.57 -4.68
C THR A 22 -0.16 20.05 -4.61
N PRO A 23 -0.62 19.46 -3.49
CA PRO A 23 -0.71 18.02 -3.38
C PRO A 23 -1.86 17.47 -4.23
N PRO A 24 -1.78 16.18 -4.65
CA PRO A 24 -2.96 15.48 -5.13
C PRO A 24 -3.98 15.34 -3.99
N PHE A 25 -5.21 14.96 -4.31
CA PHE A 25 -6.23 14.72 -3.29
C PHE A 25 -5.82 13.64 -2.29
N GLY A 26 -5.09 12.64 -2.76
CA GLY A 26 -4.53 11.58 -1.96
C GLY A 26 -3.62 10.71 -2.81
N VAL A 27 -2.96 9.77 -2.17
CA VAL A 27 -2.13 8.76 -2.84
C VAL A 27 -2.58 7.37 -2.38
N VAL A 28 -2.80 6.47 -3.32
CA VAL A 28 -3.06 5.07 -3.01
C VAL A 28 -1.95 4.21 -3.62
N PHE A 29 -1.26 3.46 -2.76
CA PHE A 29 -0.24 2.50 -3.18
C PHE A 29 -0.89 1.13 -3.41
N GLU A 30 -0.61 0.53 -4.55
CA GLU A 30 -1.08 -0.81 -4.87
C GLU A 30 0.06 -1.81 -4.83
N ILE A 31 -0.14 -2.91 -4.10
CA ILE A 31 0.77 -4.06 -4.09
C ILE A 31 -0.05 -5.29 -4.51
N VAL A 32 0.39 -5.96 -5.57
CA VAL A 32 -0.21 -7.21 -6.03
C VAL A 32 0.88 -8.09 -6.63
N GLU A 33 1.36 -9.04 -5.84
CA GLU A 33 2.42 -9.95 -6.24
C GLU A 33 2.09 -11.38 -5.84
N ASN A 34 2.76 -12.34 -6.46
CA ASN A 34 2.58 -13.76 -6.17
C ASN A 34 3.67 -14.29 -5.22
N ASP A 35 4.09 -13.46 -4.27
CA ASP A 35 5.20 -13.73 -3.37
C ASP A 35 4.92 -13.11 -2.00
N ARG A 36 4.74 -13.95 -0.98
CA ARG A 36 4.48 -13.48 0.39
C ARG A 36 5.60 -12.62 0.95
N ALA A 37 6.85 -12.96 0.62
CA ALA A 37 8.01 -12.23 1.13
C ALA A 37 8.12 -10.83 0.57
N PHE A 38 7.47 -10.55 -0.54
CA PHE A 38 7.55 -9.25 -1.19
C PHE A 38 7.01 -8.12 -0.31
N LEU A 39 6.03 -8.39 0.54
CA LEU A 39 5.46 -7.34 1.38
C LEU A 39 6.50 -6.69 2.30
N ASN A 40 7.47 -7.46 2.79
CA ASN A 40 8.55 -6.93 3.62
C ASN A 40 9.32 -5.81 2.89
N ARG A 41 9.66 -6.04 1.63
CA ARG A 41 10.38 -5.07 0.81
C ARG A 41 9.50 -3.91 0.39
N ALA A 42 8.26 -4.21 0.01
CA ALA A 42 7.30 -3.20 -0.42
C ALA A 42 7.00 -2.20 0.69
N VAL A 43 6.83 -2.67 1.92
CA VAL A 43 6.57 -1.79 3.07
C VAL A 43 7.74 -0.86 3.35
N LEU A 44 8.98 -1.32 3.17
CA LEU A 44 10.17 -0.47 3.32
C LEU A 44 10.16 0.65 2.27
N GLU A 45 9.88 0.31 1.01
CA GLU A 45 9.82 1.28 -0.07
C GLU A 45 8.70 2.29 0.14
N VAL A 46 7.50 1.82 0.46
CA VAL A 46 6.34 2.68 0.74
C VAL A 46 6.61 3.62 1.92
N THR A 47 7.24 3.13 2.97
CA THR A 47 7.58 3.96 4.14
C THR A 47 8.46 5.14 3.74
N LYS A 48 9.46 4.91 2.89
CA LYS A 48 10.32 5.99 2.37
C LYS A 48 9.51 7.02 1.60
N TYR A 49 8.62 6.56 0.71
CA TYR A 49 7.79 7.45 -0.07
C TYR A 49 6.83 8.27 0.80
N ILE A 50 6.25 7.64 1.81
CA ILE A 50 5.35 8.34 2.75
C ILE A 50 6.11 9.44 3.48
N GLN A 51 7.33 9.18 3.94
CA GLN A 51 8.16 10.17 4.61
C GLN A 51 8.44 11.35 3.68
N GLN A 52 8.85 11.10 2.44
CA GLN A 52 9.11 12.14 1.46
C GLN A 52 7.85 12.96 1.15
N LEU A 53 6.73 12.30 0.92
CA LEU A 53 5.46 12.95 0.62
C LEU A 53 4.98 13.82 1.78
N ARG A 54 5.07 13.31 3.01
CA ARG A 54 4.60 14.00 4.20
C ARG A 54 5.51 15.14 4.64
N GLN A 55 6.79 15.13 4.25
CA GLN A 55 7.68 16.28 4.44
C GLN A 55 7.19 17.49 3.66
N LYS A 56 6.74 17.28 2.43
CA LYS A 56 6.24 18.37 1.59
C LYS A 56 4.76 18.67 1.82
N PHE A 57 3.97 17.62 1.96
CA PHE A 57 2.50 17.71 2.11
C PHE A 57 2.06 16.99 3.39
N PRO A 58 2.20 17.64 4.58
CA PRO A 58 1.94 16.98 5.85
C PRO A 58 0.53 16.43 6.04
N GLN A 59 -0.46 17.00 5.33
CA GLN A 59 -1.87 16.59 5.44
C GLN A 59 -2.31 15.63 4.33
N LEU A 60 -1.38 15.16 3.51
CA LEU A 60 -1.73 14.28 2.38
C LEU A 60 -2.34 12.97 2.88
N HIS A 61 -3.50 12.63 2.32
CA HIS A 61 -4.16 11.35 2.60
C HIS A 61 -3.45 10.23 1.85
N ILE A 62 -3.12 9.17 2.55
CA ILE A 62 -2.39 8.02 1.98
C ILE A 62 -3.10 6.73 2.35
N ALA A 63 -3.30 5.87 1.36
CA ALA A 63 -3.82 4.53 1.53
C ALA A 63 -2.89 3.52 0.87
N LEU A 64 -2.95 2.28 1.35
CA LEU A 64 -2.17 1.16 0.83
C LEU A 64 -3.13 -0.03 0.64
N VAL A 65 -3.13 -0.62 -0.54
CA VAL A 65 -3.95 -1.81 -0.83
C VAL A 65 -3.03 -2.95 -1.23
N SER A 66 -2.99 -3.99 -0.40
CA SER A 66 -2.23 -5.22 -0.65
C SER A 66 -3.25 -6.31 -1.00
N HIS A 67 -3.27 -6.77 -2.26
CA HIS A 67 -4.32 -7.68 -2.70
C HIS A 67 -3.84 -8.90 -3.47
N GLY A 68 -2.54 -9.17 -3.50
CA GLY A 68 -1.96 -10.41 -4.00
C GLY A 68 -1.61 -11.38 -2.87
N LYS A 69 -0.77 -12.37 -3.15
CA LYS A 69 -0.35 -13.33 -2.14
C LYS A 69 0.51 -12.72 -1.03
N GLU A 70 1.13 -11.57 -1.28
CA GLU A 70 1.93 -10.85 -0.29
C GLU A 70 1.09 -10.48 0.93
N GLN A 71 -0.24 -10.26 0.77
CA GLN A 71 -1.12 -9.88 1.89
C GLN A 71 -1.16 -10.93 3.00
N PHE A 72 -0.90 -12.20 2.66
CA PHE A 72 -0.99 -13.28 3.66
C PHE A 72 0.11 -13.22 4.72
N ALA A 73 1.17 -12.45 4.47
CA ALA A 73 2.16 -12.15 5.50
C ALA A 73 1.58 -11.34 6.68
N LEU A 74 0.44 -10.67 6.46
CA LEU A 74 -0.22 -9.87 7.50
C LEU A 74 -1.22 -10.65 8.34
N MET A 75 -1.49 -11.92 8.04
CA MET A 75 -2.39 -12.74 8.85
C MET A 75 -1.91 -12.79 10.31
N THR A 76 -2.86 -12.81 11.23
CA THR A 76 -2.56 -12.86 12.68
C THR A 76 -1.63 -14.02 13.02
N LYS A 77 -1.81 -15.19 12.40
CA LYS A 77 -0.96 -16.36 12.64
C LYS A 77 0.50 -16.16 12.22
N GLN A 78 0.79 -15.14 11.41
CA GLN A 78 2.16 -14.81 10.99
C GLN A 78 2.83 -13.79 11.92
N GLN A 79 2.14 -13.32 12.95
CA GLN A 79 2.62 -12.22 13.79
C GLN A 79 3.99 -12.49 14.41
N GLN A 80 4.26 -13.70 14.84
CA GLN A 80 5.56 -14.03 15.44
C GLN A 80 6.67 -14.10 14.40
N LYS A 81 6.42 -14.78 13.27
CA LYS A 81 7.42 -14.93 12.20
C LYS A 81 7.67 -13.61 11.47
N GLN A 82 6.65 -12.76 11.39
CA GLN A 82 6.68 -11.50 10.68
C GLN A 82 6.56 -10.32 11.65
N SER A 83 7.16 -10.42 12.82
CA SER A 83 7.00 -9.41 13.88
C SER A 83 7.48 -8.02 13.44
N THR A 84 8.59 -7.95 12.71
CA THR A 84 9.11 -6.68 12.21
C THR A 84 8.15 -6.06 11.20
N LEU A 85 7.61 -6.86 10.28
CA LEU A 85 6.63 -6.39 9.30
C LEU A 85 5.38 -5.89 9.99
N HIS A 86 4.83 -6.65 10.93
CA HIS A 86 3.61 -6.25 11.65
C HIS A 86 3.81 -4.97 12.45
N LYS A 87 4.97 -4.79 13.07
CA LYS A 87 5.29 -3.55 13.78
C LYS A 87 5.37 -2.35 12.84
N LYS A 88 6.01 -2.51 11.69
CA LYS A 88 6.13 -1.44 10.69
C LYS A 88 4.77 -1.06 10.11
N VAL A 89 3.95 -2.04 9.79
CA VAL A 89 2.60 -1.80 9.26
C VAL A 89 1.74 -1.10 10.31
N ARG A 90 1.79 -1.56 11.56
CA ARG A 90 1.05 -0.92 12.66
C ARG A 90 1.48 0.53 12.84
N SER A 91 2.78 0.81 12.75
CA SER A 91 3.31 2.19 12.84
C SER A 91 2.80 3.06 11.69
N LEU A 92 2.77 2.55 10.47
CA LEU A 92 2.21 3.29 9.34
C LEU A 92 0.74 3.67 9.58
N ILE A 93 -0.02 2.76 10.16
CA ILE A 93 -1.45 2.99 10.41
C ILE A 93 -1.67 3.92 11.60
N GLN A 94 -1.00 3.66 12.73
CA GLN A 94 -1.26 4.37 13.99
C GLN A 94 -0.50 5.69 14.07
N ASP A 95 0.73 5.74 13.62
CA ASP A 95 1.58 6.94 13.75
C ASP A 95 1.51 7.83 12.51
N GLU A 96 1.47 7.22 11.31
CA GLU A 96 1.46 7.96 10.05
C GLU A 96 0.06 8.10 9.44
N HIS A 97 -0.95 7.57 10.11
CA HIS A 97 -2.36 7.66 9.68
C HIS A 97 -2.59 7.17 8.23
N VAL A 98 -1.94 6.08 7.89
CA VAL A 98 -2.17 5.39 6.61
C VAL A 98 -3.28 4.37 6.80
N THR A 99 -4.20 4.30 5.84
CA THR A 99 -5.21 3.23 5.82
C THR A 99 -4.66 2.07 5.01
N LEU A 100 -4.64 0.86 5.58
CA LEU A 100 -4.18 -0.33 4.88
C LEU A 100 -5.33 -1.31 4.70
N HIS A 101 -5.55 -1.69 3.44
CA HIS A 101 -6.57 -2.67 3.05
C HIS A 101 -5.92 -3.95 2.51
N VAL A 102 -6.51 -5.09 2.83
CA VAL A 102 -6.25 -6.35 2.15
C VAL A 102 -7.50 -6.78 1.40
N CYS A 103 -7.39 -7.78 0.52
CA CYS A 103 -8.48 -8.21 -0.35
C CYS A 103 -9.17 -9.46 0.21
N GLY A 104 -10.39 -9.29 0.69
CA GLY A 104 -11.19 -10.40 1.22
C GLY A 104 -11.55 -11.44 0.16
N THR A 105 -11.83 -11.02 -1.07
CA THR A 105 -12.13 -11.95 -2.18
C THR A 105 -10.95 -12.88 -2.47
N HIS A 106 -9.75 -12.32 -2.62
CA HIS A 106 -8.56 -13.13 -2.89
C HIS A 106 -8.28 -14.08 -1.71
N ALA A 107 -8.41 -13.60 -0.48
CA ALA A 107 -8.24 -14.42 0.71
C ALA A 107 -9.25 -15.58 0.75
N SER A 108 -10.49 -15.33 0.36
CA SER A 108 -11.55 -16.36 0.35
C SER A 108 -11.23 -17.51 -0.61
N TRP A 109 -10.50 -17.26 -1.68
CA TRP A 109 -10.08 -18.32 -2.61
C TRP A 109 -9.15 -19.35 -1.95
N TYR A 110 -8.49 -18.95 -0.86
CA TYR A 110 -7.61 -19.83 -0.08
C TYR A 110 -8.26 -20.25 1.25
N GLY A 111 -9.57 -20.05 1.40
CA GLY A 111 -10.29 -20.40 2.62
C GLY A 111 -9.95 -19.53 3.82
N ILE A 112 -9.44 -18.33 3.59
CA ILE A 112 -9.03 -17.40 4.65
C ILE A 112 -10.15 -16.41 4.90
N ALA A 113 -10.63 -16.37 6.16
CA ALA A 113 -11.70 -15.46 6.57
C ALA A 113 -11.14 -14.10 7.00
N PRO A 114 -11.94 -13.02 6.92
CA PRO A 114 -11.49 -11.68 7.36
C PRO A 114 -10.94 -11.65 8.79
N GLU A 115 -11.49 -12.45 9.68
CA GLU A 115 -11.07 -12.53 11.09
C GLU A 115 -9.66 -13.06 11.28
N GLU A 116 -9.06 -13.66 10.25
CA GLU A 116 -7.69 -14.16 10.30
C GLU A 116 -6.65 -13.07 10.10
N PHE A 117 -7.09 -11.85 9.80
CA PHE A 117 -6.21 -10.67 9.75
C PHE A 117 -6.34 -9.87 11.05
N PRO A 118 -5.25 -9.17 11.46
CA PRO A 118 -5.30 -8.36 12.70
C PRO A 118 -6.26 -7.17 12.55
N ASP A 119 -6.75 -6.67 13.69
CA ASP A 119 -7.74 -5.59 13.73
C ASP A 119 -7.27 -4.29 13.10
N PHE A 120 -5.95 -4.04 13.06
CA PHE A 120 -5.42 -2.82 12.48
C PHE A 120 -5.44 -2.83 10.94
N VAL A 121 -5.73 -3.96 10.32
CA VAL A 121 -5.85 -4.09 8.85
C VAL A 121 -7.33 -4.10 8.48
N ASP A 122 -7.70 -3.28 7.49
CA ASP A 122 -9.05 -3.29 6.95
C ASP A 122 -9.15 -4.34 5.84
N VAL A 123 -10.09 -5.27 5.98
CA VAL A 123 -10.34 -6.29 4.95
C VAL A 123 -11.41 -5.75 4.01
N ALA A 124 -11.00 -5.21 2.88
CA ALA A 124 -11.92 -4.75 1.84
C ALA A 124 -12.57 -5.96 1.13
N ALA A 125 -13.80 -5.78 0.66
CA ALA A 125 -14.49 -6.83 -0.08
C ALA A 125 -13.69 -7.27 -1.30
N ALA A 126 -13.14 -6.31 -2.08
CA ALA A 126 -12.26 -6.59 -3.21
C ALA A 126 -11.22 -5.48 -3.33
N GLY A 127 -9.93 -5.85 -3.43
CA GLY A 127 -8.84 -4.91 -3.57
C GLY A 127 -8.96 -3.98 -4.77
N PRO A 128 -9.19 -4.52 -6.00
CA PRO A 128 -9.35 -3.67 -7.18
C PRO A 128 -10.51 -2.67 -7.06
N ALA A 129 -11.62 -3.07 -6.47
CA ALA A 129 -12.76 -2.17 -6.26
C ALA A 129 -12.40 -1.04 -5.28
N GLN A 130 -11.68 -1.36 -4.21
CA GLN A 130 -11.22 -0.38 -3.24
C GLN A 130 -10.29 0.64 -3.90
N ILE A 131 -9.37 0.19 -4.76
CA ILE A 131 -8.48 1.07 -5.52
C ILE A 131 -9.28 1.99 -6.45
N ASN A 132 -10.26 1.43 -7.17
CA ASN A 132 -11.12 2.21 -8.06
C ASN A 132 -11.86 3.31 -7.30
N ASP A 133 -12.34 3.02 -6.11
CA ASP A 133 -13.01 4.01 -5.28
C ASP A 133 -12.08 5.17 -4.92
N TYR A 134 -10.84 4.89 -4.55
CA TYR A 134 -9.84 5.92 -4.29
C TYR A 134 -9.53 6.75 -5.53
N VAL A 135 -9.35 6.11 -6.68
CA VAL A 135 -9.06 6.80 -7.94
C VAL A 135 -10.22 7.73 -8.32
N LYS A 136 -11.46 7.29 -8.14
CA LYS A 136 -12.65 8.11 -8.39
C LYS A 136 -12.71 9.34 -7.47
N LEU A 137 -12.18 9.22 -6.25
CA LEU A 137 -12.08 10.34 -5.32
C LEU A 137 -10.97 11.33 -5.67
N GLY A 138 -10.12 11.00 -6.64
CA GLY A 138 -9.01 11.86 -7.05
C GLY A 138 -7.65 11.46 -6.49
N TYR A 139 -7.54 10.28 -5.87
CA TYR A 139 -6.24 9.77 -5.42
C TYR A 139 -5.38 9.38 -6.61
N THR A 140 -4.08 9.68 -6.51
CA THR A 140 -3.09 9.20 -7.47
C THR A 140 -2.70 7.77 -7.12
N LEU A 141 -2.82 6.88 -8.11
CA LEU A 141 -2.46 5.47 -7.94
C LEU A 141 -0.97 5.27 -8.24
N ILE A 142 -0.27 4.67 -7.29
CA ILE A 142 1.15 4.31 -7.45
C ILE A 142 1.30 2.81 -7.19
N ARG A 143 1.78 2.08 -8.18
CA ARG A 143 2.00 0.64 -8.08
C ARG A 143 3.41 0.34 -7.60
N ILE A 144 3.49 -0.49 -6.57
CA ILE A 144 4.76 -0.99 -6.03
C ILE A 144 4.96 -2.39 -6.59
N ARG A 145 6.02 -2.59 -7.35
CA ARG A 145 6.28 -3.84 -8.06
C ARG A 145 7.60 -4.46 -7.64
N LYS A 146 7.65 -5.78 -7.81
CA LYS A 146 8.85 -6.59 -7.60
C LYS A 146 9.96 -6.24 -8.57
#